data_f25deb46f46f3e09eb6218ad4c1e801a
#
_entry.id   f25deb46f46f3e09eb6218ad4c1e801a
#
_cell.length_a   1.000
_cell.length_b   1.000
_cell.length_c   1.000
_cell.angle_alpha   90.00
_cell.angle_beta   90.00
_cell.angle_gamma   90.00
#
_symmetry.space_group_name_H-M   'P 1'
#
loop_
_entity.id
_entity.type
_entity.pdbx_description
1 polymer ?
#
loop_
_entity_poly.entity_id
_entity_poly.type
_entity_poly.pdbx_seq_one_letter_code
_entity_poly.pdbx_strand_id
1 'polypeptide(L)'
;MEGSQVLCGDALNEIGDYYWYNNINRLNINHQKEYEFFRNFAIVQYCAYTSVSFKDFPRGVVLPSQELTKRLIRYLAYEREDVVFVIMRSAAKWKELLDADVWEKMQSRLIVNKNMSQSLSENNLGKKNFNMLIEYLK
;
A
#
# COMPACT_ATOMS: atom_id res chain seq x y z
N MET A 1 -14.44 19.03 3.68
CA MET A 1 -13.64 17.97 3.00
C MET A 1 -14.54 16.76 2.87
N GLU A 2 -15.02 16.52 1.69
CA GLU A 2 -15.77 15.31 1.40
C GLU A 2 -14.82 14.13 1.50
N GLY A 3 -15.24 13.16 2.30
CA GLY A 3 -14.41 12.06 2.71
C GLY A 3 -13.92 11.22 1.57
N SER A 4 -12.76 10.65 1.74
CA SER A 4 -12.23 9.56 0.95
C SER A 4 -13.34 8.55 0.66
N GLN A 5 -13.66 8.36 -0.61
CA GLN A 5 -14.53 7.26 -1.00
C GLN A 5 -13.89 5.96 -0.54
N VAL A 6 -14.50 5.35 0.44
CA VAL A 6 -14.13 3.99 0.83
C VAL A 6 -14.62 3.09 -0.30
N LEU A 7 -13.69 2.54 -1.06
CA LEU A 7 -14.01 1.54 -2.07
C LEU A 7 -14.49 0.28 -1.33
N CYS A 8 -15.80 0.08 -1.26
CA CYS A 8 -16.36 -1.19 -0.80
C CYS A 8 -16.37 -2.23 -1.93
N GLY A 9 -16.55 -3.51 -1.59
CA GLY A 9 -16.47 -4.62 -2.55
C GLY A 9 -17.32 -4.42 -3.80
N ASP A 10 -18.52 -3.85 -3.66
CA ASP A 10 -19.42 -3.57 -4.78
C ASP A 10 -18.86 -2.47 -5.69
N ALA A 11 -18.29 -1.42 -5.13
CA ALA A 11 -17.66 -0.35 -5.90
C ALA A 11 -16.40 -0.83 -6.63
N LEU A 12 -15.64 -1.77 -6.07
CA LEU A 12 -14.52 -2.41 -6.74
C LEU A 12 -14.96 -3.25 -7.93
N ASN A 13 -16.11 -3.94 -7.84
CA ASN A 13 -16.68 -4.68 -8.96
C ASN A 13 -17.17 -3.75 -10.08
N GLU A 14 -17.79 -2.63 -9.75
CA GLU A 14 -18.26 -1.64 -10.71
C GLU A 14 -17.11 -0.92 -11.43
N ILE A 15 -16.01 -0.67 -10.75
CA ILE A 15 -14.81 -0.03 -11.32
C ILE A 15 -13.98 -1.03 -12.12
N GLY A 16 -14.29 -2.33 -12.04
CA GLY A 16 -13.55 -3.38 -12.76
C GLY A 16 -12.15 -3.63 -12.19
N ASP A 17 -11.90 -3.22 -10.97
CA ASP A 17 -10.59 -3.41 -10.35
C ASP A 17 -10.47 -4.81 -9.70
N TYR A 18 -10.53 -5.82 -10.55
CA TYR A 18 -10.31 -7.23 -10.20
C TYR A 18 -8.98 -7.47 -9.47
N TYR A 19 -8.01 -6.59 -9.68
CA TYR A 19 -6.69 -6.72 -9.11
C TYR A 19 -6.72 -6.65 -7.58
N TRP A 20 -7.34 -5.61 -7.02
CA TRP A 20 -7.40 -5.44 -5.56
C TRP A 20 -8.36 -6.42 -4.91
N TYR A 21 -9.47 -6.71 -5.54
CA TYR A 21 -10.40 -7.74 -5.08
C TYR A 21 -9.72 -9.10 -4.95
N ASN A 22 -8.99 -9.54 -5.98
CA ASN A 22 -8.26 -10.79 -5.95
C ASN A 22 -7.14 -10.82 -4.90
N ASN A 23 -6.46 -9.70 -4.68
CA ASN A 23 -5.44 -9.61 -3.65
C ASN A 23 -6.02 -9.74 -2.24
N ILE A 24 -7.16 -9.11 -1.99
CA ILE A 24 -7.86 -9.15 -0.71
C ILE A 24 -8.42 -10.54 -0.43
N ASN A 25 -9.01 -11.19 -1.44
CA ASN A 25 -9.50 -12.56 -1.30
C ASN A 25 -8.40 -13.56 -0.91
N ARG A 26 -7.17 -13.33 -1.35
CA ARG A 26 -6.02 -14.17 -0.97
C ARG A 26 -5.63 -14.05 0.50
N LEU A 27 -6.03 -12.98 1.17
CA LEU A 27 -5.84 -12.81 2.61
C LEU A 27 -6.84 -13.63 3.42
N ASN A 28 -7.77 -14.35 2.75
CA ASN A 28 -8.78 -15.21 3.38
C ASN A 28 -9.58 -14.50 4.48
N ILE A 29 -9.88 -13.23 4.25
CA ILE A 29 -10.70 -12.43 5.15
C ILE A 29 -12.16 -12.76 4.88
N ASN A 30 -12.89 -13.07 5.95
CA ASN A 30 -14.31 -13.37 5.87
C ASN A 30 -15.06 -12.19 5.22
N HIS A 31 -15.84 -12.47 4.16
CA HIS A 31 -16.60 -11.47 3.40
C HIS A 31 -17.52 -10.59 4.27
N GLN A 32 -17.99 -11.09 5.41
CA GLN A 32 -18.73 -10.26 6.37
C GLN A 32 -17.92 -9.12 7.00
N LYS A 33 -16.59 -9.18 6.91
CA LYS A 33 -15.67 -8.16 7.40
C LYS A 33 -15.03 -7.32 6.28
N GLU A 34 -15.44 -7.50 5.03
CA GLU A 34 -14.86 -6.75 3.90
C GLU A 34 -14.94 -5.24 4.11
N TYR A 35 -16.08 -4.75 4.59
CA TYR A 35 -16.26 -3.31 4.84
C TYR A 35 -15.31 -2.80 5.93
N GLU A 36 -15.12 -3.54 7.02
CA GLU A 36 -14.18 -3.18 8.08
C GLU A 36 -12.73 -3.23 7.58
N PHE A 37 -12.42 -4.20 6.75
CA PHE A 37 -11.11 -4.32 6.11
C PHE A 37 -10.79 -3.08 5.28
N PHE A 38 -11.70 -2.66 4.40
CA PHE A 38 -11.48 -1.48 3.54
C PHE A 38 -11.35 -0.17 4.33
N ARG A 39 -11.94 -0.07 5.49
CA ARG A 39 -11.75 1.10 6.37
C ARG A 39 -10.33 1.18 6.94
N ASN A 40 -9.66 0.05 7.05
CA ASN A 40 -8.32 -0.07 7.63
C ASN A 40 -7.22 -0.22 6.57
N PHE A 41 -7.58 -0.11 5.30
CA PHE A 41 -6.67 -0.33 4.18
C PHE A 41 -6.60 0.91 3.28
N ALA A 42 -5.40 1.39 3.02
CA ALA A 42 -5.17 2.50 2.10
C ALA A 42 -4.16 2.10 1.02
N ILE A 43 -4.46 2.44 -0.22
CA ILE A 43 -3.56 2.23 -1.35
C ILE A 43 -2.92 3.56 -1.70
N VAL A 44 -1.60 3.60 -1.67
CA VAL A 44 -0.83 4.78 -2.03
C VAL A 44 0.00 4.48 -3.27
N GLN A 45 -0.18 5.29 -4.30
CA GLN A 45 0.56 5.17 -5.55
C GLN A 45 1.82 6.03 -5.52
N TYR A 46 2.92 5.49 -6.07
CA TYR A 46 4.16 6.26 -6.25
C TYR A 46 3.97 7.47 -7.18
N CYS A 47 3.15 7.29 -8.22
CA CYS A 47 2.71 8.35 -9.11
C CYS A 47 1.19 8.28 -9.26
N ALA A 48 0.48 9.31 -8.81
CA ALA A 48 -0.97 9.37 -8.81
C ALA A 48 -1.57 9.77 -10.18
N TYR A 49 -0.73 10.00 -11.19
CA TYR A 49 -1.19 10.42 -12.51
C TYR A 49 -1.34 9.22 -13.46
N THR A 50 -2.42 9.22 -14.21
CA THR A 50 -2.66 8.23 -15.27
C THR A 50 -1.73 8.50 -16.45
N SER A 51 -1.07 7.45 -16.94
CA SER A 51 -0.17 7.50 -18.08
C SER A 51 -0.30 6.23 -18.91
N VAL A 52 -0.18 6.35 -20.23
CA VAL A 52 -0.15 5.21 -21.14
C VAL A 52 1.07 4.32 -20.89
N SER A 53 2.19 4.93 -20.53
CA SER A 53 3.40 4.23 -20.10
C SER A 53 4.12 5.05 -19.04
N PHE A 54 4.58 4.36 -17.99
CA PHE A 54 5.38 5.03 -16.97
C PHE A 54 6.79 5.28 -17.50
N LYS A 55 7.17 6.55 -17.50
CA LYS A 55 8.56 6.97 -17.71
C LYS A 55 9.08 7.58 -16.42
N ASP A 56 10.30 7.24 -16.05
CA ASP A 56 10.92 7.84 -14.88
C ASP A 56 11.08 9.36 -15.06
N PHE A 57 10.82 10.08 -13.98
CA PHE A 57 11.07 11.52 -13.94
C PHE A 57 12.57 11.78 -13.88
N PRO A 58 13.01 12.96 -14.36
CA PRO A 58 14.40 13.40 -14.17
C PRO A 58 14.79 13.33 -12.68
N ARG A 59 16.05 13.01 -12.45
CA ARG A 59 16.56 12.87 -11.07
C ARG A 59 16.33 14.15 -10.27
N GLY A 60 15.83 14.03 -9.06
CA GLY A 60 15.54 15.13 -8.16
C GLY A 60 14.18 15.83 -8.37
N VAL A 61 13.39 15.39 -9.36
CA VAL A 61 12.02 15.89 -9.53
C VAL A 61 11.09 15.15 -8.61
N VAL A 62 10.40 15.89 -7.74
CA VAL A 62 9.34 15.38 -6.87
C VAL A 62 8.03 16.07 -7.24
N LEU A 63 7.00 15.27 -7.47
CA LEU A 63 5.68 15.77 -7.83
C LEU A 63 4.92 16.27 -6.59
N PRO A 64 4.00 17.24 -6.73
CA PRO A 64 3.16 17.69 -5.61
C PRO A 64 2.42 16.55 -4.92
N SER A 65 1.91 15.56 -5.67
CA SER A 65 1.28 14.36 -5.11
C SER A 65 2.27 13.50 -4.30
N GLN A 66 3.52 13.42 -4.71
CA GLN A 66 4.57 12.71 -3.97
C GLN A 66 4.94 13.44 -2.67
N GLU A 67 4.94 14.77 -2.65
CA GLU A 67 5.13 15.54 -1.41
C GLU A 67 4.02 15.29 -0.39
N LEU A 68 2.76 15.22 -0.83
CA LEU A 68 1.63 14.84 0.04
C LEU A 68 1.79 13.41 0.55
N THR A 69 2.18 12.49 -0.31
CA THR A 69 2.47 11.10 0.05
C THR A 69 3.59 11.00 1.09
N LYS A 70 4.68 11.73 0.92
CA LYS A 70 5.79 11.79 1.90
C LYS A 70 5.29 12.25 3.28
N ARG A 71 4.47 13.31 3.33
CA ARG A 71 3.90 13.82 4.58
C ARG A 71 2.97 12.80 5.24
N LEU A 72 2.12 12.13 4.46
CA LEU A 72 1.25 11.09 4.96
C LEU A 72 2.05 9.92 5.54
N ILE A 73 3.04 9.41 4.80
CA ILE A 73 3.85 8.28 5.26
C ILE A 73 4.66 8.66 6.50
N ARG A 74 5.22 9.87 6.57
CA ARG A 74 5.89 10.38 7.76
C ARG A 74 4.95 10.39 8.97
N TYR A 75 3.75 10.95 8.82
CA TYR A 75 2.75 10.94 9.88
C TYR A 75 2.45 9.52 10.36
N LEU A 76 2.15 8.61 9.45
CA LEU A 76 1.85 7.22 9.78
C LEU A 76 3.03 6.49 10.43
N ALA A 77 4.26 6.79 10.01
CA ALA A 77 5.45 6.18 10.57
C ALA A 77 5.72 6.60 12.03
N TYR A 78 5.47 7.87 12.35
CA TYR A 78 5.79 8.45 13.66
C TYR A 78 4.63 8.42 14.64
N GLU A 79 3.40 8.64 14.17
CA GLU A 79 2.24 8.86 15.02
C GLU A 79 1.31 7.63 15.11
N ARG A 80 1.48 6.64 14.23
CA ARG A 80 0.57 5.48 14.16
C ARG A 80 1.36 4.18 14.21
N GLU A 81 1.48 3.60 15.41
CA GLU A 81 2.17 2.32 15.62
C GLU A 81 1.36 1.11 15.15
N ASP A 82 0.06 1.29 14.96
CA ASP A 82 -0.90 0.30 14.49
C ASP A 82 -0.94 0.13 12.96
N VAL A 83 -0.03 0.77 12.22
CA VAL A 83 0.02 0.71 10.75
C VAL A 83 1.17 -0.17 10.28
N VAL A 84 0.88 -1.09 9.38
CA VAL A 84 1.86 -1.86 8.59
C VAL A 84 1.98 -1.29 7.19
N PHE A 85 3.19 -1.16 6.72
CA PHE A 85 3.50 -0.69 5.38
C PHE A 85 3.80 -1.88 4.48
N VAL A 86 3.15 -1.96 3.33
CA VAL A 86 3.39 -3.00 2.34
C VAL A 86 3.80 -2.36 1.02
N ILE A 87 5.03 -2.60 0.60
CA ILE A 87 5.52 -2.16 -0.71
C ILE A 87 5.34 -3.30 -1.70
N MET A 88 4.42 -3.13 -2.64
CA MET A 88 4.09 -4.12 -3.63
C MET A 88 5.13 -4.21 -4.75
N ARG A 89 5.76 -3.09 -5.10
CA ARG A 89 6.83 -3.01 -6.11
C ARG A 89 7.65 -1.73 -6.01
N SER A 90 8.79 -1.71 -6.70
CA SER A 90 9.65 -0.52 -6.81
C SER A 90 10.18 -0.01 -5.46
N ALA A 91 10.54 -0.91 -4.55
CA ALA A 91 11.02 -0.56 -3.21
C ALA A 91 12.19 0.43 -3.23
N ALA A 92 13.09 0.32 -4.21
CA ALA A 92 14.21 1.24 -4.36
C ALA A 92 13.75 2.68 -4.61
N LYS A 93 12.71 2.87 -5.44
CA LYS A 93 12.13 4.20 -5.72
C LYS A 93 11.45 4.78 -4.51
N TRP A 94 10.75 3.98 -3.72
CA TRP A 94 10.16 4.40 -2.45
C TRP A 94 11.22 4.82 -1.44
N LYS A 95 12.31 4.04 -1.35
CA LYS A 95 13.45 4.37 -0.49
C LYS A 95 14.14 5.68 -0.90
N GLU A 96 14.22 5.96 -2.20
CA GLU A 96 14.79 7.20 -2.71
C GLU A 96 13.86 8.41 -2.47
N LEU A 97 12.53 8.20 -2.59
CA LEU A 97 11.54 9.23 -2.39
C LEU A 97 11.40 9.67 -0.93
N LEU A 98 11.38 8.69 -0.02
CA LEU A 98 11.16 8.93 1.40
C LEU A 98 12.44 9.41 2.08
N ASP A 99 12.27 10.27 3.08
CA ASP A 99 13.39 10.71 3.91
C ASP A 99 13.99 9.51 4.67
N ALA A 100 15.30 9.51 4.87
CA ALA A 100 16.02 8.37 5.44
C ALA A 100 15.53 7.99 6.84
N ASP A 101 15.20 8.98 7.67
CA ASP A 101 14.65 8.77 9.01
C ASP A 101 13.26 8.10 8.99
N VAL A 102 12.42 8.48 8.04
CA VAL A 102 11.10 7.86 7.84
C VAL A 102 11.25 6.43 7.39
N TRP A 103 12.14 6.18 6.42
CA TRP A 103 12.43 4.83 5.94
C TRP A 103 12.91 3.92 7.06
N GLU A 104 13.82 4.40 7.91
CA GLU A 104 14.34 3.67 9.05
C GLU A 104 13.24 3.39 10.09
N LYS A 105 12.41 4.39 10.40
CA LYS A 105 11.29 4.25 11.34
C LYS A 105 10.27 3.21 10.90
N MET A 106 10.07 3.03 9.60
CA MET A 106 9.14 2.05 9.05
C MET A 106 9.63 0.59 9.13
N GLN A 107 10.95 0.35 9.25
CA GLN A 107 11.55 -0.97 9.02
C GLN A 107 10.94 -2.10 9.85
N SER A 108 10.57 -1.86 11.10
CA SER A 108 9.96 -2.87 11.98
C SER A 108 8.55 -3.31 11.53
N ARG A 109 7.90 -2.49 10.71
CA ARG A 109 6.53 -2.68 10.22
C ARG A 109 6.45 -2.66 8.70
N LEU A 110 7.59 -2.82 8.02
CA LEU A 110 7.69 -2.76 6.57
C LEU A 110 7.74 -4.17 5.98
N ILE A 111 6.79 -4.46 5.11
CA ILE A 111 6.77 -5.65 4.29
C ILE A 111 7.11 -5.25 2.84
N VAL A 112 8.11 -5.87 2.26
CA VAL A 112 8.48 -5.65 0.87
C VAL A 112 8.19 -6.92 0.08
N ASN A 113 7.38 -6.80 -0.96
CA ASN A 113 7.14 -7.89 -1.90
C ASN A 113 8.45 -8.19 -2.67
N LYS A 114 8.86 -9.45 -2.65
CA LYS A 114 10.11 -9.89 -3.25
C LYS A 114 9.98 -10.28 -4.71
N ASN A 115 8.76 -10.51 -5.18
CA ASN A 115 8.49 -11.01 -6.52
C ASN A 115 7.93 -9.92 -7.44
N MET A 116 8.09 -10.09 -8.73
CA MET A 116 7.47 -9.21 -9.72
C MET A 116 5.95 -9.34 -9.75
N SER A 117 5.41 -10.49 -9.34
CA SER A 117 3.97 -10.68 -9.14
C SER A 117 3.48 -9.85 -7.95
N GLN A 118 2.51 -9.00 -8.19
CA GLN A 118 1.99 -8.05 -7.19
C GLN A 118 0.80 -8.66 -6.43
N SER A 119 0.97 -9.83 -5.84
CA SER A 119 -0.09 -10.43 -5.04
C SER A 119 0.25 -10.45 -3.56
N LEU A 120 -0.75 -10.18 -2.73
CA LEU A 120 -0.69 -10.32 -1.27
C LEU A 120 -0.81 -11.80 -0.90
N SER A 121 0.18 -12.60 -1.22
CA SER A 121 0.20 -14.03 -0.96
C SER A 121 1.40 -14.42 -0.12
N GLU A 122 1.29 -15.55 0.59
CA GLU A 122 2.39 -16.09 1.40
C GLU A 122 3.66 -16.30 0.58
N ASN A 123 3.52 -16.76 -0.68
CA ASN A 123 4.67 -16.96 -1.58
C ASN A 123 5.42 -15.67 -1.89
N ASN A 124 4.69 -14.55 -2.04
CA ASN A 124 5.29 -13.28 -2.41
C ASN A 124 5.83 -12.49 -1.22
N LEU A 125 5.14 -12.55 -0.10
CA LEU A 125 5.50 -11.80 1.10
C LEU A 125 6.43 -12.59 2.03
N GLY A 126 6.41 -13.92 1.90
CA GLY A 126 7.00 -14.85 2.86
C GLY A 126 6.10 -15.09 4.06
N LYS A 127 6.12 -16.31 4.60
CA LYS A 127 5.23 -16.79 5.67
C LYS A 127 5.17 -15.84 6.88
N LYS A 128 6.33 -15.40 7.36
CA LYS A 128 6.41 -14.49 8.52
C LYS A 128 5.68 -13.17 8.27
N ASN A 129 5.95 -12.54 7.14
CA ASN A 129 5.36 -11.25 6.78
C ASN A 129 3.86 -11.37 6.47
N PHE A 130 3.47 -12.47 5.83
CA PHE A 130 2.07 -12.76 5.55
C PHE A 130 1.28 -12.92 6.85
N ASN A 131 1.79 -13.68 7.81
CA ASN A 131 1.14 -13.85 9.12
C ASN A 131 1.07 -12.52 9.89
N MET A 132 2.14 -11.71 9.87
CA MET A 132 2.12 -10.38 10.46
C MET A 132 1.01 -9.52 9.85
N LEU A 133 0.87 -9.52 8.52
CA LEU A 133 -0.18 -8.76 7.84
C LEU A 133 -1.58 -9.24 8.27
N ILE A 134 -1.79 -10.54 8.35
CA ILE A 134 -3.08 -11.11 8.81
C ILE A 134 -3.40 -10.71 10.25
N GLU A 135 -2.41 -10.66 11.14
CA GLU A 135 -2.62 -10.23 12.53
C GLU A 135 -3.03 -8.78 12.65
N TYR A 136 -2.45 -7.90 11.85
CA TYR A 136 -2.85 -6.48 11.80
C TYR A 136 -4.24 -6.24 11.21
N LEU A 137 -4.75 -7.19 10.44
CA LEU A 137 -6.07 -7.10 9.80
C LEU A 137 -7.20 -7.74 10.63
N LYS A 138 -6.87 -8.37 11.74
CA LYS A 138 -7.85 -8.93 12.69
C LYS A 138 -8.41 -7.84 13.59
#